data_ccdf885984dfaf64f80e9c89d04fe26d
#
_entry.id   ccdf885984dfaf64f80e9c89d04fe26d
#
_cell.length_a   1.000
_cell.length_b   1.000
_cell.length_c   1.000
_cell.angle_alpha   90.00
_cell.angle_beta   90.00
_cell.angle_gamma   90.00
#
_symmetry.space_group_name_H-M   'P 1'
#
loop_
_entity.id
_entity.type
_entity.pdbx_description
1 polymer ?
#
loop_
_entity_poly.entity_id
_entity_poly.type
_entity_poly.pdbx_seq_one_letter_code
_entity_poly.pdbx_strand_id
1 'polypeptide(L)'
;MSALPNPAFTESPPRVLSAELVQDLQRVQKAAQKITSILDLNELIDSVVSEVTEWFGCLEASIYLHDEENAEMVLAGVEGCDAHCKGLRLKIGREGMVGYVASTGQTRYAPDVRTDPYYIACHAAIRSEIAIPLQVGEQLVGVFTASHPEVDGFSRQQVRLLQALCDHVAVAVHNARRLVVERAERAALDREADEARAIQQALLPKSSPYIPGLVISGRSVPARAVGGDWYDFIPFPDGRWGIVLADVSGKGTAAALLMSATRGMLRSLAESACTPGEVLTKLNDLLVNDFPAGKFVTLVYAVLDPATRSVVFANAGHLQPLFIDDRGEHFLDVERGLPLGVASGDYSETRILLSKGSRLIFYSDGITEAENPNQEEFGLCRLAEHAIRPEASAVTIVDDVRSFANGSGVRDDATVVFLGVNC
;
A
#
# COMPACT_ATOMS: atom_id res chain seq x y z
N MET A 1 10.77 56.23 -52.29
CA MET A 1 10.77 54.76 -52.30
C MET A 1 9.50 54.31 -51.60
N SER A 2 8.50 53.89 -52.41
CA SER A 2 7.16 53.57 -51.94
C SER A 2 7.10 52.10 -51.42
N ALA A 3 6.56 51.96 -50.25
CA ALA A 3 6.29 50.62 -49.61
C ALA A 3 5.09 49.97 -50.33
N LEU A 4 5.30 48.74 -50.82
CA LEU A 4 4.24 47.86 -51.34
C LEU A 4 3.31 47.40 -50.26
N PRO A 5 2.00 47.34 -50.47
CA PRO A 5 1.05 46.83 -49.49
C PRO A 5 1.12 45.28 -49.37
N ASN A 6 1.05 44.80 -48.14
CA ASN A 6 0.99 43.40 -47.75
C ASN A 6 -0.30 42.73 -48.32
N PRO A 7 -0.27 41.54 -48.93
CA PRO A 7 -1.47 40.89 -49.42
C PRO A 7 -2.32 40.42 -48.25
N ALA A 8 -3.55 40.90 -48.21
CA ALA A 8 -4.59 40.49 -47.26
C ALA A 8 -4.79 38.96 -47.31
N PHE A 9 -4.69 38.31 -46.16
CA PHE A 9 -5.21 36.96 -45.97
C PHE A 9 -6.71 36.97 -46.23
N THR A 10 -7.13 36.43 -47.36
CA THR A 10 -8.54 36.14 -47.61
C THR A 10 -8.94 34.99 -46.68
N GLU A 11 -9.62 35.30 -45.59
CA GLU A 11 -10.31 34.33 -44.75
C GLU A 11 -11.35 33.59 -45.60
N SER A 12 -11.10 32.31 -45.85
CA SER A 12 -12.13 31.43 -46.42
C SER A 12 -13.32 31.41 -45.44
N PRO A 13 -14.57 31.49 -45.94
CA PRO A 13 -15.73 31.49 -45.06
C PRO A 13 -15.71 30.21 -44.19
N PRO A 14 -16.13 30.29 -42.90
CA PRO A 14 -16.16 29.13 -42.02
C PRO A 14 -17.02 28.05 -42.69
N ARG A 15 -16.47 26.85 -42.88
CA ARG A 15 -17.23 25.67 -43.33
C ARG A 15 -18.31 25.42 -42.29
N VAL A 16 -19.56 25.72 -42.64
CA VAL A 16 -20.74 25.37 -41.81
C VAL A 16 -20.77 23.85 -41.73
N LEU A 17 -20.50 23.29 -40.55
CA LEU A 17 -20.66 21.86 -40.29
C LEU A 17 -22.15 21.52 -40.52
N SER A 18 -22.43 20.42 -41.23
CA SER A 18 -23.82 19.96 -41.39
C SER A 18 -24.41 19.61 -40.05
N ALA A 19 -25.67 19.82 -39.84
CA ALA A 19 -26.37 19.49 -38.58
C ALA A 19 -26.18 18.01 -38.20
N GLU A 20 -26.14 17.13 -39.21
CA GLU A 20 -25.88 15.68 -39.01
C GLU A 20 -24.46 15.43 -38.47
N LEU A 21 -23.43 16.08 -38.98
CA LEU A 21 -22.07 15.89 -38.48
C LEU A 21 -21.91 16.39 -37.03
N VAL A 22 -22.58 17.48 -36.67
CA VAL A 22 -22.60 17.98 -35.30
C VAL A 22 -23.26 16.95 -34.34
N GLN A 23 -24.37 16.36 -34.79
CA GLN A 23 -25.08 15.36 -34.03
C GLN A 23 -24.27 14.07 -33.84
N ASP A 24 -23.55 13.63 -34.89
CA ASP A 24 -22.68 12.45 -34.83
C ASP A 24 -21.49 12.68 -33.89
N LEU A 25 -20.86 13.85 -33.94
CA LEU A 25 -19.76 14.22 -33.02
C LEU A 25 -20.24 14.26 -31.56
N GLN A 26 -21.45 14.77 -31.30
CA GLN A 26 -22.05 14.75 -29.95
C GLN A 26 -22.29 13.33 -29.43
N ARG A 27 -22.71 12.43 -30.33
CA ARG A 27 -22.91 11.01 -29.99
C ARG A 27 -21.56 10.34 -29.64
N VAL A 28 -20.52 10.52 -30.46
CA VAL A 28 -19.18 9.99 -30.18
C VAL A 28 -18.64 10.55 -28.86
N GLN A 29 -18.81 11.85 -28.60
CA GLN A 29 -18.36 12.46 -27.35
C GLN A 29 -19.09 11.84 -26.13
N LYS A 30 -20.41 11.63 -26.21
CA LYS A 30 -21.20 11.02 -25.14
C LYS A 30 -20.78 9.56 -24.87
N ALA A 31 -20.52 8.79 -25.94
CA ALA A 31 -20.02 7.42 -25.81
C ALA A 31 -18.61 7.40 -25.21
N ALA A 32 -17.72 8.26 -25.68
CA ALA A 32 -16.38 8.37 -25.13
C ALA A 32 -16.39 8.69 -23.64
N GLN A 33 -17.26 9.60 -23.18
CA GLN A 33 -17.44 9.89 -21.76
C GLN A 33 -17.93 8.65 -20.96
N LYS A 34 -18.88 7.91 -21.50
CA LYS A 34 -19.39 6.68 -20.86
C LYS A 34 -18.30 5.62 -20.81
N ILE A 35 -17.64 5.35 -21.93
CA ILE A 35 -16.56 4.36 -22.08
C ILE A 35 -15.42 4.67 -21.10
N THR A 36 -14.98 5.91 -20.99
CA THR A 36 -13.86 6.29 -20.10
C THR A 36 -14.23 6.26 -18.61
N SER A 37 -15.50 6.17 -18.26
CA SER A 37 -15.98 6.03 -16.88
C SER A 37 -16.02 4.58 -16.37
N ILE A 38 -15.95 3.59 -17.26
CA ILE A 38 -15.98 2.16 -16.92
C ILE A 38 -14.57 1.71 -16.56
N LEU A 39 -14.39 1.23 -15.32
CA LEU A 39 -13.09 0.80 -14.80
C LEU A 39 -12.87 -0.71 -14.90
N ASP A 40 -13.94 -1.49 -15.05
CA ASP A 40 -13.82 -2.93 -15.29
C ASP A 40 -13.58 -3.20 -16.77
N LEU A 41 -12.51 -3.94 -17.06
CA LEU A 41 -12.08 -4.20 -18.43
C LEU A 41 -13.12 -5.00 -19.24
N ASN A 42 -13.77 -5.99 -18.64
CA ASN A 42 -14.74 -6.82 -19.33
C ASN A 42 -16.04 -6.04 -19.61
N GLU A 43 -16.53 -5.30 -18.62
CA GLU A 43 -17.71 -4.43 -18.77
C GLU A 43 -17.45 -3.35 -19.82
N LEU A 44 -16.26 -2.77 -19.85
CA LEU A 44 -15.84 -1.79 -20.86
C LEU A 44 -15.90 -2.40 -22.27
N ILE A 45 -15.30 -3.55 -22.49
CA ILE A 45 -15.25 -4.22 -23.79
C ILE A 45 -16.65 -4.60 -24.27
N ASP A 46 -17.45 -5.23 -23.40
CA ASP A 46 -18.81 -5.64 -23.73
C ASP A 46 -19.72 -4.42 -24.06
N SER A 47 -19.57 -3.31 -23.31
CA SER A 47 -20.28 -2.06 -23.59
C SER A 47 -19.91 -1.46 -24.96
N VAL A 48 -18.61 -1.47 -25.31
CA VAL A 48 -18.14 -0.92 -26.58
C VAL A 48 -18.65 -1.73 -27.77
N VAL A 49 -18.53 -3.06 -27.76
CA VAL A 49 -18.96 -3.87 -28.89
C VAL A 49 -20.47 -3.80 -29.10
N SER A 50 -21.25 -3.76 -28.02
CA SER A 50 -22.71 -3.63 -28.08
C SER A 50 -23.16 -2.26 -28.61
N GLU A 51 -22.58 -1.16 -28.09
CA GLU A 51 -22.93 0.20 -28.53
C GLU A 51 -22.56 0.45 -30.00
N VAL A 52 -21.39 -0.05 -30.45
CA VAL A 52 -20.99 0.10 -31.84
C VAL A 52 -21.88 -0.70 -32.78
N THR A 53 -22.24 -1.93 -32.42
CA THR A 53 -23.14 -2.78 -33.21
C THR A 53 -24.49 -2.07 -33.40
N GLU A 54 -25.07 -1.54 -32.33
CA GLU A 54 -26.33 -0.82 -32.39
C GLU A 54 -26.24 0.50 -33.20
N TRP A 55 -25.18 1.28 -32.99
CA TRP A 55 -25.05 2.61 -33.59
C TRP A 55 -24.76 2.61 -35.08
N PHE A 56 -23.89 1.69 -35.53
CA PHE A 56 -23.45 1.64 -36.91
C PHE A 56 -24.22 0.59 -37.73
N GLY A 57 -25.15 -0.15 -37.08
CA GLY A 57 -25.90 -1.21 -37.73
C GLY A 57 -25.00 -2.36 -38.21
N CYS A 58 -23.93 -2.62 -37.48
CA CYS A 58 -22.98 -3.67 -37.80
C CYS A 58 -23.63 -5.05 -37.64
N LEU A 59 -23.22 -6.02 -38.47
CA LEU A 59 -23.59 -7.42 -38.28
C LEU A 59 -22.83 -8.02 -37.09
N GLU A 60 -21.58 -7.61 -36.94
CA GLU A 60 -20.69 -8.04 -35.86
C GLU A 60 -19.71 -6.91 -35.49
N ALA A 61 -19.40 -6.79 -34.20
CA ALA A 61 -18.28 -5.97 -33.71
C ALA A 61 -17.46 -6.78 -32.70
N SER A 62 -16.12 -6.65 -32.76
CA SER A 62 -15.22 -7.41 -31.91
C SER A 62 -14.06 -6.54 -31.41
N ILE A 63 -13.53 -6.86 -30.23
CA ILE A 63 -12.28 -6.31 -29.68
C ILE A 63 -11.32 -7.46 -29.38
N TYR A 64 -10.13 -7.36 -29.98
CA TYR A 64 -9.00 -8.23 -29.69
C TYR A 64 -7.99 -7.44 -28.88
N LEU A 65 -7.51 -8.02 -27.77
CA LEU A 65 -6.45 -7.44 -26.93
C LEU A 65 -5.10 -8.01 -27.29
N HIS A 66 -4.07 -7.17 -27.24
CA HIS A 66 -2.69 -7.61 -27.45
C HIS A 66 -2.17 -8.40 -26.25
N ASP A 67 -1.75 -9.63 -26.47
CA ASP A 67 -0.98 -10.48 -25.57
C ASP A 67 0.51 -10.34 -25.91
N GLU A 68 1.19 -9.45 -25.19
CA GLU A 68 2.61 -9.11 -25.46
C GLU A 68 3.54 -10.30 -25.23
N GLU A 69 3.22 -11.17 -24.24
CA GLU A 69 4.06 -12.33 -23.90
C GLU A 69 4.09 -13.37 -25.03
N ASN A 70 2.94 -13.60 -25.69
CA ASN A 70 2.80 -14.60 -26.73
C ASN A 70 2.85 -14.00 -28.14
N ALA A 71 2.91 -12.67 -28.28
CA ALA A 71 2.82 -11.95 -29.55
C ALA A 71 1.57 -12.34 -30.36
N GLU A 72 0.42 -12.40 -29.69
CA GLU A 72 -0.87 -12.80 -30.25
C GLU A 72 -1.94 -11.75 -29.94
N MET A 73 -3.01 -11.77 -30.75
CA MET A 73 -4.23 -11.01 -30.52
C MET A 73 -5.28 -11.95 -29.95
N VAL A 74 -5.85 -11.63 -28.79
CA VAL A 74 -6.83 -12.48 -28.07
C VAL A 74 -8.20 -11.82 -28.13
N LEU A 75 -9.21 -12.53 -28.63
CA LEU A 75 -10.59 -12.05 -28.65
C LEU A 75 -11.13 -11.88 -27.23
N ALA A 76 -11.35 -10.63 -26.83
CA ALA A 76 -11.81 -10.25 -25.50
C ALA A 76 -13.30 -9.96 -25.46
N GLY A 77 -13.89 -9.42 -26.53
CA GLY A 77 -15.33 -9.17 -26.65
C GLY A 77 -15.82 -9.26 -28.08
N VAL A 78 -17.05 -9.72 -28.24
CA VAL A 78 -17.74 -9.84 -29.53
C VAL A 78 -19.23 -9.68 -29.32
N GLU A 79 -19.87 -8.98 -30.24
CA GLU A 79 -21.34 -8.85 -30.36
C GLU A 79 -21.75 -9.20 -31.78
N GLY A 80 -22.87 -9.92 -31.94
CA GLY A 80 -23.44 -10.25 -33.25
C GLY A 80 -22.93 -11.53 -33.88
N CYS A 81 -22.03 -12.30 -33.24
CA CYS A 81 -21.48 -13.55 -33.79
C CYS A 81 -21.57 -14.71 -32.79
N ASP A 82 -22.25 -15.78 -33.18
CA ASP A 82 -22.34 -17.02 -32.40
C ASP A 82 -21.16 -18.00 -32.65
N ALA A 83 -20.36 -17.74 -33.71
CA ALA A 83 -19.29 -18.65 -34.14
C ALA A 83 -17.96 -18.38 -33.41
N HIS A 84 -17.75 -17.17 -32.90
CA HIS A 84 -16.53 -16.80 -32.20
C HIS A 84 -16.68 -16.87 -30.68
N CYS A 85 -15.82 -17.62 -30.04
CA CYS A 85 -15.74 -17.67 -28.58
C CYS A 85 -14.66 -16.71 -28.05
N LYS A 86 -14.95 -15.95 -27.00
CA LYS A 86 -13.92 -15.20 -26.25
C LYS A 86 -12.73 -16.12 -25.96
N GLY A 87 -11.52 -15.60 -26.11
CA GLY A 87 -10.26 -16.35 -25.95
C GLY A 87 -9.67 -16.90 -27.25
N LEU A 88 -10.33 -16.71 -28.42
CA LEU A 88 -9.73 -17.01 -29.73
C LEU A 88 -8.42 -16.23 -29.89
N ARG A 89 -7.35 -16.90 -30.34
CA ARG A 89 -6.01 -16.33 -30.50
C ARG A 89 -5.64 -16.26 -31.98
N LEU A 90 -5.10 -15.11 -32.40
CA LEU A 90 -4.65 -14.84 -33.77
C LEU A 90 -3.20 -14.33 -33.73
N LYS A 91 -2.36 -14.86 -34.61
CA LYS A 91 -0.94 -14.48 -34.71
C LYS A 91 -0.77 -13.16 -35.45
N ILE A 92 -0.01 -12.26 -34.86
CA ILE A 92 0.31 -10.93 -35.42
C ILE A 92 1.08 -11.13 -36.74
N GLY A 93 0.66 -10.39 -37.77
CA GLY A 93 1.25 -10.38 -39.11
C GLY A 93 0.96 -11.62 -39.97
N ARG A 94 0.22 -12.61 -39.49
CA ARG A 94 -0.03 -13.87 -40.20
C ARG A 94 -1.50 -14.24 -40.35
N GLU A 95 -2.34 -13.90 -39.40
CA GLU A 95 -3.71 -14.39 -39.34
C GLU A 95 -4.73 -13.25 -39.37
N GLY A 96 -5.48 -13.19 -40.46
CA GLY A 96 -6.60 -12.31 -40.62
C GLY A 96 -6.26 -10.80 -40.77
N MET A 97 -7.32 -10.01 -40.96
CA MET A 97 -7.22 -8.56 -40.95
C MET A 97 -6.72 -8.04 -39.59
N VAL A 98 -7.09 -8.71 -38.50
CA VAL A 98 -6.65 -8.40 -37.14
C VAL A 98 -5.14 -8.52 -37.01
N GLY A 99 -4.54 -9.66 -37.43
CA GLY A 99 -3.09 -9.86 -37.39
C GLY A 99 -2.34 -8.88 -38.27
N TYR A 100 -2.87 -8.54 -39.46
CA TYR A 100 -2.31 -7.52 -40.35
C TYR A 100 -2.30 -6.14 -39.69
N VAL A 101 -3.44 -5.68 -39.16
CA VAL A 101 -3.57 -4.37 -38.50
C VAL A 101 -2.68 -4.30 -37.26
N ALA A 102 -2.62 -5.37 -36.47
CA ALA A 102 -1.73 -5.46 -35.32
C ALA A 102 -0.24 -5.29 -35.69
N SER A 103 0.17 -5.82 -36.84
CA SER A 103 1.57 -5.74 -37.28
C SER A 103 1.95 -4.40 -37.94
N THR A 104 0.98 -3.73 -38.58
CA THR A 104 1.23 -2.50 -39.33
C THR A 104 0.87 -1.21 -38.57
N GLY A 105 0.00 -1.33 -37.55
CA GLY A 105 -0.57 -0.17 -36.87
C GLY A 105 -1.50 0.68 -37.73
N GLN A 106 -1.94 0.17 -38.87
CA GLN A 106 -2.76 0.92 -39.85
C GLN A 106 -4.15 0.32 -39.99
N THR A 107 -5.15 1.19 -39.95
CA THR A 107 -6.55 0.79 -40.24
C THR A 107 -6.65 0.11 -41.61
N ARG A 108 -7.37 -1.01 -41.66
CA ARG A 108 -7.69 -1.70 -42.89
C ARG A 108 -9.20 -1.76 -43.08
N TYR A 109 -9.67 -1.31 -44.25
CA TYR A 109 -11.04 -1.45 -44.70
C TYR A 109 -11.11 -2.37 -45.92
N ALA A 110 -11.92 -3.43 -45.84
CA ALA A 110 -12.23 -4.32 -46.93
C ALA A 110 -13.65 -4.02 -47.42
N PRO A 111 -13.84 -3.25 -48.52
CA PRO A 111 -15.18 -2.94 -49.04
C PRO A 111 -15.91 -4.19 -49.59
N ASP A 112 -15.19 -5.17 -50.05
CA ASP A 112 -15.67 -6.55 -50.34
C ASP A 112 -14.68 -7.55 -49.79
N VAL A 113 -15.06 -8.24 -48.70
CA VAL A 113 -14.20 -9.22 -48.02
C VAL A 113 -13.76 -10.36 -48.90
N ARG A 114 -14.49 -10.68 -49.96
CA ARG A 114 -14.14 -11.76 -50.90
C ARG A 114 -12.90 -11.44 -51.75
N THR A 115 -12.53 -10.20 -51.85
CA THR A 115 -11.38 -9.73 -52.62
C THR A 115 -10.20 -9.32 -51.71
N ASP A 116 -10.38 -9.30 -50.39
CA ASP A 116 -9.32 -8.92 -49.47
C ASP A 116 -8.44 -10.13 -49.13
N PRO A 117 -7.12 -10.09 -49.36
CA PRO A 117 -6.22 -11.22 -49.15
C PRO A 117 -5.99 -11.57 -47.66
N TYR A 118 -6.38 -10.68 -46.74
CA TYR A 118 -6.21 -10.92 -45.31
C TYR A 118 -7.52 -11.28 -44.58
N TYR A 119 -8.65 -11.31 -45.31
CA TYR A 119 -9.93 -11.70 -44.70
C TYR A 119 -9.97 -13.20 -44.42
N ILE A 120 -10.33 -13.56 -43.19
CA ILE A 120 -10.63 -14.94 -42.79
C ILE A 120 -12.12 -15.07 -42.62
N ALA A 121 -12.78 -15.89 -43.43
CA ALA A 121 -14.23 -16.05 -43.39
C ALA A 121 -14.67 -16.70 -42.07
N CYS A 122 -15.50 -15.97 -41.31
CA CYS A 122 -16.12 -16.47 -40.08
C CYS A 122 -17.64 -16.62 -40.23
N HIS A 123 -18.30 -15.68 -40.91
CA HIS A 123 -19.74 -15.70 -41.12
C HIS A 123 -20.12 -15.43 -42.60
N ALA A 124 -20.99 -16.27 -43.17
CA ALA A 124 -21.33 -16.17 -44.58
C ALA A 124 -22.08 -14.92 -45.01
N ALA A 125 -22.70 -14.19 -44.07
CA ALA A 125 -23.42 -12.97 -44.34
C ALA A 125 -22.52 -11.72 -44.43
N ILE A 126 -21.28 -11.77 -43.97
CA ILE A 126 -20.34 -10.62 -44.00
C ILE A 126 -19.94 -10.32 -45.45
N ARG A 127 -20.01 -9.05 -45.84
CA ARG A 127 -19.62 -8.56 -47.16
C ARG A 127 -18.56 -7.47 -47.12
N SER A 128 -18.56 -6.63 -46.07
CA SER A 128 -17.47 -5.67 -45.85
C SER A 128 -17.05 -5.70 -44.38
N GLU A 129 -15.77 -5.36 -44.12
CA GLU A 129 -15.20 -5.37 -42.78
C GLU A 129 -14.17 -4.25 -42.63
N ILE A 130 -14.13 -3.65 -41.44
CA ILE A 130 -13.10 -2.71 -41.04
C ILE A 130 -12.37 -3.22 -39.81
N ALA A 131 -11.05 -3.12 -39.80
CA ALA A 131 -10.18 -3.38 -38.64
C ALA A 131 -9.39 -2.12 -38.29
N ILE A 132 -9.46 -1.69 -37.05
CA ILE A 132 -8.88 -0.43 -36.54
C ILE A 132 -7.95 -0.77 -35.39
N PRO A 133 -6.66 -0.29 -35.41
CA PRO A 133 -5.76 -0.49 -34.28
C PRO A 133 -6.21 0.34 -33.08
N LEU A 134 -6.19 -0.26 -31.90
CA LEU A 134 -6.34 0.42 -30.62
C LEU A 134 -4.93 0.72 -30.09
N GLN A 135 -4.49 1.99 -30.21
CA GLN A 135 -3.13 2.41 -29.88
C GLN A 135 -3.12 3.58 -28.90
N VAL A 136 -2.14 3.58 -27.98
CA VAL A 136 -1.84 4.71 -27.10
C VAL A 136 -0.38 5.10 -27.32
N GLY A 137 -0.17 6.20 -28.02
CA GLY A 137 1.15 6.53 -28.55
C GLY A 137 1.63 5.48 -29.56
N GLU A 138 2.79 4.87 -29.32
CA GLU A 138 3.32 3.80 -30.16
C GLU A 138 2.92 2.39 -29.69
N GLN A 139 2.26 2.29 -28.53
CA GLN A 139 1.89 0.98 -27.94
C GLN A 139 0.56 0.49 -28.53
N LEU A 140 0.59 -0.70 -29.14
CA LEU A 140 -0.61 -1.41 -29.56
C LEU A 140 -1.28 -2.04 -28.31
N VAL A 141 -2.51 -1.66 -28.03
CA VAL A 141 -3.33 -2.19 -26.93
C VAL A 141 -4.22 -3.32 -27.43
N GLY A 142 -4.71 -3.18 -28.68
CA GLY A 142 -5.62 -4.13 -29.27
C GLY A 142 -5.96 -3.80 -30.73
N VAL A 143 -6.93 -4.53 -31.27
CA VAL A 143 -7.57 -4.28 -32.57
C VAL A 143 -9.08 -4.37 -32.39
N PHE A 144 -9.79 -3.37 -32.90
CA PHE A 144 -11.23 -3.37 -33.03
C PHE A 144 -11.62 -3.79 -34.44
N THR A 145 -12.66 -4.63 -34.60
CA THR A 145 -13.25 -4.97 -35.91
C THR A 145 -14.75 -4.69 -35.92
N ALA A 146 -15.27 -4.30 -37.08
CA ALA A 146 -16.70 -4.22 -37.35
C ALA A 146 -17.01 -4.73 -38.74
N SER A 147 -18.08 -5.54 -38.87
CA SER A 147 -18.49 -6.18 -40.10
C SER A 147 -19.90 -5.78 -40.52
N HIS A 148 -20.15 -5.70 -41.84
CA HIS A 148 -21.44 -5.32 -42.39
C HIS A 148 -21.92 -6.32 -43.46
N PRO A 149 -23.24 -6.56 -43.60
CA PRO A 149 -23.78 -7.53 -44.56
C PRO A 149 -23.82 -7.02 -46.02
N GLU A 150 -23.52 -5.76 -46.26
CA GLU A 150 -23.50 -5.15 -47.59
C GLU A 150 -22.06 -4.88 -48.06
N VAL A 151 -21.81 -4.94 -49.37
CA VAL A 151 -20.56 -4.50 -49.97
C VAL A 151 -20.47 -2.99 -49.80
N ASP A 152 -19.26 -2.49 -49.44
CA ASP A 152 -19.00 -1.08 -49.13
C ASP A 152 -19.97 -0.50 -48.07
N GLY A 153 -20.32 -1.33 -47.06
CA GLY A 153 -21.34 -1.03 -46.06
C GLY A 153 -20.99 0.10 -45.09
N PHE A 154 -19.72 0.57 -45.04
CA PHE A 154 -19.32 1.69 -44.19
C PHE A 154 -19.02 2.93 -45.05
N SER A 155 -19.75 4.01 -44.83
CA SER A 155 -19.44 5.31 -45.45
C SER A 155 -18.12 5.87 -44.92
N ARG A 156 -17.47 6.76 -45.66
CA ARG A 156 -16.24 7.47 -45.24
C ARG A 156 -16.42 8.26 -43.93
N GLN A 157 -17.64 8.72 -43.63
CA GLN A 157 -17.97 9.41 -42.40
C GLN A 157 -18.01 8.42 -41.24
N GLN A 158 -18.66 7.27 -41.40
CA GLN A 158 -18.71 6.21 -40.38
C GLN A 158 -17.32 5.67 -40.04
N VAL A 159 -16.46 5.45 -41.05
CA VAL A 159 -15.07 5.05 -40.83
C VAL A 159 -14.32 6.04 -39.95
N ARG A 160 -14.45 7.36 -40.20
CA ARG A 160 -13.81 8.40 -39.39
C ARG A 160 -14.37 8.45 -37.94
N LEU A 161 -15.66 8.26 -37.79
CA LEU A 161 -16.31 8.23 -36.46
C LEU A 161 -15.86 7.01 -35.67
N LEU A 162 -15.78 5.81 -36.31
CA LEU A 162 -15.24 4.60 -35.70
C LEU A 162 -13.80 4.76 -35.27
N GLN A 163 -12.94 5.36 -36.12
CA GLN A 163 -11.54 5.65 -35.76
C GLN A 163 -11.46 6.55 -34.52
N ALA A 164 -12.21 7.66 -34.52
CA ALA A 164 -12.23 8.57 -33.36
C ALA A 164 -12.74 7.90 -32.08
N LEU A 165 -13.72 7.01 -32.18
CA LEU A 165 -14.20 6.24 -31.05
C LEU A 165 -13.12 5.24 -30.57
N CYS A 166 -12.47 4.54 -31.50
CA CYS A 166 -11.39 3.59 -31.19
C CYS A 166 -10.20 4.25 -30.48
N ASP A 167 -9.89 5.52 -30.78
CA ASP A 167 -8.86 6.27 -30.05
C ASP A 167 -9.21 6.40 -28.56
N HIS A 168 -10.48 6.70 -28.25
CA HIS A 168 -10.95 6.76 -26.86
C HIS A 168 -11.02 5.36 -26.20
N VAL A 169 -11.45 4.35 -26.95
CA VAL A 169 -11.47 2.95 -26.49
C VAL A 169 -10.05 2.47 -26.16
N ALA A 170 -9.07 2.81 -26.99
CA ALA A 170 -7.67 2.44 -26.74
C ALA A 170 -7.17 2.99 -25.40
N VAL A 171 -7.44 4.28 -25.11
CA VAL A 171 -7.06 4.89 -23.83
C VAL A 171 -7.80 4.26 -22.66
N ALA A 172 -9.11 4.00 -22.80
CA ALA A 172 -9.91 3.38 -21.74
C ALA A 172 -9.45 1.95 -21.43
N VAL A 173 -9.20 1.14 -22.44
CA VAL A 173 -8.69 -0.24 -22.30
C VAL A 173 -7.30 -0.23 -21.67
N HIS A 174 -6.40 0.64 -22.12
CA HIS A 174 -5.06 0.79 -21.54
C HIS A 174 -5.12 1.12 -20.05
N ASN A 175 -5.94 2.09 -19.66
CA ASN A 175 -6.12 2.49 -18.26
C ASN A 175 -6.74 1.38 -17.42
N ALA A 176 -7.78 0.69 -17.92
CA ALA A 176 -8.40 -0.43 -17.23
C ALA A 176 -7.40 -1.59 -16.99
N ARG A 177 -6.57 -1.95 -17.99
CA ARG A 177 -5.51 -2.97 -17.82
C ARG A 177 -4.48 -2.56 -16.77
N ARG A 178 -4.03 -1.32 -16.79
CA ARG A 178 -3.08 -0.81 -15.78
C ARG A 178 -3.64 -0.90 -14.38
N LEU A 179 -4.90 -0.51 -14.18
CA LEU A 179 -5.56 -0.60 -12.88
C LEU A 179 -5.67 -2.05 -12.36
N VAL A 180 -5.90 -3.02 -13.24
CA VAL A 180 -5.93 -4.45 -12.85
C VAL A 180 -4.56 -4.89 -12.35
N VAL A 181 -3.47 -4.57 -13.07
CA VAL A 181 -2.10 -4.92 -12.68
C VAL A 181 -1.73 -4.25 -11.35
N GLU A 182 -1.95 -2.93 -11.25
CA GLU A 182 -1.63 -2.16 -10.03
C GLU A 182 -2.39 -2.69 -8.78
N ARG A 183 -3.67 -3.05 -8.95
CA ARG A 183 -4.46 -3.64 -7.84
C ARG A 183 -3.93 -5.02 -7.44
N ALA A 184 -3.50 -5.85 -8.40
CA ALA A 184 -2.92 -7.15 -8.12
C ALA A 184 -1.58 -7.05 -7.39
N GLU A 185 -0.70 -6.15 -7.81
CA GLU A 185 0.58 -5.85 -7.14
C GLU A 185 0.37 -5.34 -5.73
N ARG A 186 -0.55 -4.38 -5.56
CA ARG A 186 -0.88 -3.84 -4.23
C ARG A 186 -1.43 -4.92 -3.30
N ALA A 187 -2.33 -5.76 -3.78
CA ALA A 187 -2.88 -6.86 -2.99
C ALA A 187 -1.82 -7.93 -2.63
N ALA A 188 -0.77 -8.10 -3.45
CA ALA A 188 0.37 -8.96 -3.11
C ALA A 188 1.22 -8.34 -1.99
N LEU A 189 1.56 -7.05 -2.09
CA LEU A 189 2.31 -6.32 -1.07
C LEU A 189 1.56 -6.26 0.27
N ASP A 190 0.24 -6.03 0.24
CA ASP A 190 -0.59 -6.03 1.45
C ASP A 190 -0.58 -7.40 2.15
N ARG A 191 -0.61 -8.50 1.38
CA ARG A 191 -0.51 -9.86 1.94
C ARG A 191 0.85 -10.13 2.59
N GLU A 192 1.96 -9.74 1.95
CA GLU A 192 3.30 -9.86 2.54
C GLU A 192 3.44 -9.05 3.83
N ALA A 193 2.86 -7.84 3.85
CA ALA A 193 2.84 -7.00 5.04
C ALA A 193 2.03 -7.61 6.20
N ASP A 194 0.87 -8.22 5.90
CA ASP A 194 0.04 -8.90 6.89
C ASP A 194 0.73 -10.16 7.45
N GLU A 195 1.44 -10.91 6.61
CA GLU A 195 2.23 -12.07 7.05
C GLU A 195 3.37 -11.64 7.98
N ALA A 196 4.12 -10.60 7.62
CA ALA A 196 5.19 -10.03 8.46
C ALA A 196 4.62 -9.55 9.82
N ARG A 197 3.45 -8.90 9.81
CA ARG A 197 2.74 -8.48 11.03
C ARG A 197 2.39 -9.69 11.93
N ALA A 198 1.85 -10.75 11.35
CA ALA A 198 1.47 -11.94 12.10
C ALA A 198 2.69 -12.59 12.77
N ILE A 199 3.83 -12.66 12.06
CA ILE A 199 5.09 -13.17 12.62
C ILE A 199 5.56 -12.28 13.76
N GLN A 200 5.59 -10.97 13.59
CA GLN A 200 6.03 -10.04 14.63
C GLN A 200 5.15 -10.11 15.88
N GLN A 201 3.83 -10.15 15.72
CA GLN A 201 2.90 -10.30 16.84
C GLN A 201 3.09 -11.61 17.60
N ALA A 202 3.48 -12.69 16.91
CA ALA A 202 3.78 -13.96 17.56
C ALA A 202 5.06 -13.90 18.43
N LEU A 203 5.97 -12.97 18.18
CA LEU A 203 7.16 -12.72 19.00
C LEU A 203 6.84 -11.94 20.28
N LEU A 204 5.82 -11.10 20.29
CA LEU A 204 5.44 -10.31 21.47
C LEU A 204 4.79 -11.21 22.55
N PRO A 205 4.84 -10.79 23.84
CA PRO A 205 4.20 -11.51 24.92
C PRO A 205 2.71 -11.72 24.69
N LYS A 206 2.24 -12.96 24.77
CA LYS A 206 0.82 -13.30 24.58
C LYS A 206 -0.03 -12.96 25.80
N SER A 207 0.58 -12.84 26.97
CA SER A 207 -0.06 -12.48 28.22
C SER A 207 0.91 -11.77 29.16
N SER A 208 0.37 -10.91 30.00
CA SER A 208 1.12 -10.28 31.08
C SER A 208 1.41 -11.28 32.21
N PRO A 209 2.53 -11.15 32.94
CA PRO A 209 2.84 -11.95 34.08
C PRO A 209 1.75 -11.79 35.17
N TYR A 210 1.32 -12.92 35.77
CA TYR A 210 0.49 -12.87 36.95
C TYR A 210 1.35 -13.03 38.20
N ILE A 211 1.46 -11.94 38.96
CA ILE A 211 2.21 -11.91 40.23
C ILE A 211 1.27 -11.36 41.32
N PRO A 212 0.99 -12.12 42.39
CA PRO A 212 0.10 -11.66 43.46
C PRO A 212 0.55 -10.32 44.06
N GLY A 213 -0.37 -9.35 44.11
CA GLY A 213 -0.11 -8.00 44.63
C GLY A 213 0.53 -7.02 43.64
N LEU A 214 0.84 -7.46 42.41
CA LEU A 214 1.34 -6.59 41.35
C LEU A 214 0.39 -6.60 40.16
N VAL A 215 0.29 -5.46 39.48
CA VAL A 215 -0.36 -5.29 38.17
C VAL A 215 0.73 -5.06 37.16
N ILE A 216 0.88 -5.96 36.20
CA ILE A 216 1.85 -5.84 35.13
C ILE A 216 1.10 -5.93 33.81
N SER A 217 1.32 -4.98 32.91
CA SER A 217 0.75 -5.00 31.57
C SER A 217 1.70 -4.37 30.56
N GLY A 218 1.61 -4.85 29.32
CA GLY A 218 2.32 -4.27 28.17
C GLY A 218 1.38 -4.16 26.97
N ARG A 219 1.52 -3.10 26.24
CA ARG A 219 0.76 -2.87 24.99
C ARG A 219 1.64 -2.17 23.99
N SER A 220 1.69 -2.67 22.77
CA SER A 220 2.33 -2.03 21.62
C SER A 220 1.34 -1.96 20.45
N VAL A 221 1.31 -0.83 19.77
CA VAL A 221 0.52 -0.59 18.56
C VAL A 221 1.45 0.00 17.53
N PRO A 222 1.77 -0.75 16.47
CA PRO A 222 2.64 -0.27 15.43
C PRO A 222 1.95 0.79 14.55
N ALA A 223 2.69 1.80 14.12
CA ALA A 223 2.23 2.85 13.20
C ALA A 223 2.03 2.33 11.77
N ARG A 224 2.74 1.26 11.39
CA ARG A 224 2.67 0.61 10.08
C ARG A 224 2.26 -0.86 10.21
N ALA A 225 2.43 -1.62 9.13
CA ALA A 225 2.19 -3.07 9.17
C ALA A 225 3.04 -3.77 10.22
N VAL A 226 4.31 -3.38 10.35
CA VAL A 226 5.27 -3.82 11.35
C VAL A 226 6.00 -2.62 11.95
N GLY A 227 6.46 -2.73 13.20
CA GLY A 227 7.11 -1.66 13.96
C GLY A 227 8.51 -2.01 14.43
N GLY A 228 9.23 -0.97 14.90
CA GLY A 228 10.52 -1.08 15.58
C GLY A 228 10.37 -1.31 17.08
N ASP A 229 9.28 -0.84 17.66
CA ASP A 229 8.97 -0.97 19.08
C ASP A 229 8.67 -2.41 19.49
N TRP A 230 9.12 -2.77 20.68
CA TRP A 230 8.76 -4.02 21.31
C TRP A 230 8.88 -3.95 22.83
N TYR A 231 8.11 -4.79 23.50
CA TYR A 231 8.26 -5.06 24.93
C TYR A 231 8.34 -6.56 25.18
N ASP A 232 8.92 -6.96 26.31
CA ASP A 232 8.98 -8.38 26.68
C ASP A 232 8.90 -8.57 28.19
N PHE A 233 8.45 -9.78 28.58
CA PHE A 233 8.46 -10.28 29.93
C PHE A 233 9.23 -11.60 29.96
N ILE A 234 10.33 -11.66 30.68
CA ILE A 234 11.25 -12.79 30.72
C ILE A 234 11.20 -13.42 32.12
N PRO A 235 10.59 -14.59 32.29
CA PRO A 235 10.57 -15.28 33.59
C PRO A 235 11.97 -15.83 33.88
N PHE A 236 12.44 -15.67 35.14
CA PHE A 236 13.65 -16.32 35.64
C PHE A 236 13.31 -17.50 36.56
N PRO A 237 14.18 -18.53 36.64
CA PRO A 237 13.95 -19.71 37.48
C PRO A 237 13.85 -19.39 38.98
N ASP A 238 14.42 -18.29 39.45
CA ASP A 238 14.39 -17.82 40.83
C ASP A 238 13.15 -16.98 41.19
N GLY A 239 12.20 -16.85 40.25
CA GLY A 239 10.95 -16.12 40.45
C GLY A 239 11.02 -14.62 40.10
N ARG A 240 12.18 -14.11 39.73
CA ARG A 240 12.34 -12.74 39.19
C ARG A 240 11.80 -12.67 37.77
N TRP A 241 11.62 -11.44 37.29
CA TRP A 241 11.13 -11.16 35.94
C TRP A 241 11.98 -10.08 35.26
N GLY A 242 12.47 -10.39 34.07
CA GLY A 242 12.99 -9.38 33.14
C GLY A 242 11.85 -8.65 32.45
N ILE A 243 11.96 -7.36 32.38
CA ILE A 243 10.99 -6.45 31.72
C ILE A 243 11.74 -5.57 30.75
N VAL A 244 11.29 -5.52 29.52
CA VAL A 244 11.96 -4.82 28.44
C VAL A 244 10.97 -3.88 27.78
N LEU A 245 11.42 -2.69 27.42
CA LEU A 245 10.83 -1.84 26.41
C LEU A 245 11.94 -1.27 25.54
N ALA A 246 11.79 -1.35 24.23
CA ALA A 246 12.79 -0.91 23.29
C ALA A 246 12.15 -0.32 22.03
N ASP A 247 12.88 0.60 21.42
CA ASP A 247 12.53 1.22 20.13
C ASP A 247 13.77 1.20 19.21
N VAL A 248 13.57 0.69 17.99
CA VAL A 248 14.59 0.59 16.94
C VAL A 248 14.48 1.76 15.99
N SER A 249 15.58 2.48 15.80
CA SER A 249 15.65 3.64 14.89
C SER A 249 15.16 3.32 13.46
N GLY A 250 14.16 4.08 13.00
CA GLY A 250 13.51 3.93 11.68
C GLY A 250 12.21 3.16 11.78
N LYS A 251 11.56 2.93 10.63
CA LYS A 251 10.19 2.38 10.57
C LYS A 251 10.07 1.26 9.55
N GLY A 252 9.08 0.39 9.74
CA GLY A 252 8.73 -0.68 8.82
C GLY A 252 9.64 -1.91 8.90
N THR A 253 9.77 -2.66 7.80
CA THR A 253 10.38 -3.99 7.78
C THR A 253 11.83 -4.02 8.28
N ALA A 254 12.63 -3.00 7.96
CA ALA A 254 14.02 -2.94 8.41
C ALA A 254 14.12 -2.83 9.94
N ALA A 255 13.32 -1.96 10.56
CA ALA A 255 13.25 -1.81 12.01
C ALA A 255 12.73 -3.10 12.68
N ALA A 256 11.71 -3.74 12.10
CA ALA A 256 11.15 -4.99 12.59
C ALA A 256 12.16 -6.17 12.58
N LEU A 257 13.02 -6.26 11.56
CA LEU A 257 14.08 -7.26 11.51
C LEU A 257 15.14 -7.03 12.60
N LEU A 258 15.60 -5.78 12.77
CA LEU A 258 16.57 -5.42 13.82
C LEU A 258 15.98 -5.63 15.21
N MET A 259 14.69 -5.30 15.41
CA MET A 259 13.93 -5.60 16.62
C MET A 259 13.97 -7.09 16.95
N SER A 260 13.62 -7.94 15.96
CA SER A 260 13.57 -9.39 16.16
C SER A 260 14.94 -9.98 16.54
N ALA A 261 16.03 -9.51 15.89
CA ALA A 261 17.38 -9.90 16.20
C ALA A 261 17.77 -9.46 17.63
N THR A 262 17.59 -8.17 17.95
CA THR A 262 17.91 -7.61 19.27
C THR A 262 17.15 -8.32 20.38
N ARG A 263 15.86 -8.59 20.21
CA ARG A 263 15.04 -9.32 21.17
C ARG A 263 15.58 -10.73 21.42
N GLY A 264 15.94 -11.46 20.34
CA GLY A 264 16.50 -12.81 20.47
C GLY A 264 17.81 -12.83 21.24
N MET A 265 18.73 -11.91 20.92
CA MET A 265 20.01 -11.74 21.61
C MET A 265 19.81 -11.39 23.09
N LEU A 266 18.93 -10.41 23.39
CA LEU A 266 18.64 -10.01 24.76
C LEU A 266 18.11 -11.17 25.59
N ARG A 267 17.15 -11.95 25.10
CA ARG A 267 16.61 -13.10 25.81
C ARG A 267 17.69 -14.13 26.14
N SER A 268 18.57 -14.42 25.19
CA SER A 268 19.69 -15.35 25.40
C SER A 268 20.67 -14.85 26.46
N LEU A 269 20.99 -13.56 26.47
CA LEU A 269 21.89 -12.95 27.45
C LEU A 269 21.24 -12.89 28.84
N ALA A 270 19.94 -12.62 28.92
CA ALA A 270 19.17 -12.56 30.17
C ALA A 270 19.16 -13.89 30.93
N GLU A 271 19.22 -15.04 30.25
CA GLU A 271 19.31 -16.37 30.86
C GLU A 271 20.62 -16.63 31.60
N SER A 272 21.69 -15.88 31.27
CA SER A 272 23.03 -16.09 31.84
C SER A 272 23.27 -15.41 33.21
N ALA A 273 22.19 -15.03 33.93
CA ALA A 273 22.21 -14.52 35.32
C ALA A 273 23.05 -13.24 35.54
N CYS A 274 23.06 -12.35 34.59
CA CYS A 274 23.75 -11.05 34.69
C CYS A 274 22.81 -9.98 35.26
N THR A 275 23.39 -8.89 35.73
CA THR A 275 22.63 -7.70 36.09
C THR A 275 22.13 -6.96 34.84
N PRO A 276 21.13 -6.07 34.93
CA PRO A 276 20.63 -5.31 33.79
C PRO A 276 21.72 -4.57 33.03
N GLY A 277 22.65 -3.92 33.73
CA GLY A 277 23.76 -3.19 33.11
C GLY A 277 24.70 -4.11 32.32
N GLU A 278 25.06 -5.27 32.91
CA GLU A 278 25.91 -6.26 32.22
C GLU A 278 25.23 -6.85 30.98
N VAL A 279 23.91 -7.08 31.02
CA VAL A 279 23.15 -7.57 29.86
C VAL A 279 23.19 -6.52 28.75
N LEU A 280 22.94 -5.25 29.06
CA LEU A 280 22.98 -4.19 28.06
C LEU A 280 24.38 -3.97 27.49
N THR A 281 25.43 -4.03 28.32
CA THR A 281 26.81 -3.93 27.86
C THR A 281 27.16 -5.03 26.86
N LYS A 282 26.86 -6.31 27.21
CA LYS A 282 27.08 -7.45 26.31
C LYS A 282 26.27 -7.38 25.04
N LEU A 283 25.01 -6.95 25.15
CA LEU A 283 24.15 -6.77 23.99
C LEU A 283 24.68 -5.68 23.07
N ASN A 284 25.12 -4.55 23.63
CA ASN A 284 25.71 -3.46 22.88
C ASN A 284 26.96 -3.87 22.11
N ASP A 285 27.86 -4.64 22.76
CA ASP A 285 29.07 -5.15 22.11
C ASP A 285 28.77 -6.01 20.87
N LEU A 286 27.69 -6.76 20.88
CA LEU A 286 27.26 -7.51 19.71
C LEU A 286 26.71 -6.56 18.63
N LEU A 287 25.84 -5.61 19.01
CA LEU A 287 25.13 -4.74 18.07
C LEU A 287 26.03 -3.69 17.39
N VAL A 288 27.05 -3.17 18.10
CA VAL A 288 28.00 -2.20 17.52
C VAL A 288 28.70 -2.76 16.28
N ASN A 289 28.95 -4.08 16.26
CA ASN A 289 29.66 -4.73 15.13
C ASN A 289 28.67 -5.16 14.01
N ASP A 290 27.43 -5.50 14.37
CA ASP A 290 26.49 -6.15 13.45
C ASP A 290 25.46 -5.18 12.85
N PHE A 291 25.21 -4.03 13.47
CA PHE A 291 24.20 -3.10 12.99
C PHE A 291 24.67 -2.30 11.77
N PRO A 292 23.78 -2.07 10.81
CA PRO A 292 24.06 -1.15 9.70
C PRO A 292 24.32 0.26 10.22
N ALA A 293 25.25 0.99 9.56
CA ALA A 293 25.61 2.36 9.94
C ALA A 293 24.37 3.26 10.08
N GLY A 294 24.30 4.01 11.19
CA GLY A 294 23.19 4.91 11.49
C GLY A 294 21.93 4.22 12.05
N LYS A 295 21.99 2.93 12.35
CA LYS A 295 20.94 2.22 13.07
C LYS A 295 21.34 2.02 14.53
N PHE A 296 20.36 2.19 15.42
CA PHE A 296 20.53 2.04 16.85
C PHE A 296 19.23 1.58 17.51
N VAL A 297 19.32 1.18 18.77
CA VAL A 297 18.14 0.82 19.58
C VAL A 297 18.19 1.61 20.88
N THR A 298 17.12 2.30 21.20
CA THR A 298 16.90 2.79 22.57
C THR A 298 16.22 1.67 23.37
N LEU A 299 16.70 1.40 24.58
CA LEU A 299 16.20 0.26 25.35
C LEU A 299 16.29 0.52 26.85
N VAL A 300 15.22 0.17 27.57
CA VAL A 300 15.25 -0.02 29.01
C VAL A 300 15.07 -1.50 29.33
N TYR A 301 16.00 -2.04 30.12
CA TYR A 301 15.92 -3.40 30.64
C TYR A 301 15.87 -3.38 32.17
N ALA A 302 14.82 -3.94 32.72
CA ALA A 302 14.56 -3.99 34.16
C ALA A 302 14.44 -5.41 34.66
N VAL A 303 14.92 -5.67 35.87
CA VAL A 303 14.68 -6.92 36.61
C VAL A 303 13.85 -6.60 37.83
N LEU A 304 12.65 -7.15 37.87
CA LEU A 304 11.72 -7.10 39.00
C LEU A 304 11.94 -8.31 39.92
N ASP A 305 12.17 -8.05 41.20
CA ASP A 305 12.12 -9.03 42.25
C ASP A 305 10.79 -8.89 43.02
N PRO A 306 9.84 -9.81 42.83
CA PRO A 306 8.56 -9.73 43.52
C PRO A 306 8.64 -9.90 45.04
N ALA A 307 9.63 -10.65 45.53
CA ALA A 307 9.78 -10.94 46.97
C ALA A 307 10.16 -9.70 47.76
N THR A 308 11.08 -8.92 47.20
CA THR A 308 11.56 -7.65 47.83
C THR A 308 10.83 -6.42 47.27
N ARG A 309 9.99 -6.58 46.25
CA ARG A 309 9.34 -5.48 45.51
C ARG A 309 10.36 -4.45 44.98
N SER A 310 11.55 -4.93 44.63
CA SER A 310 12.56 -4.06 44.04
C SER A 310 12.63 -4.22 42.51
N VAL A 311 12.89 -3.11 41.83
CA VAL A 311 13.19 -3.09 40.41
C VAL A 311 14.59 -2.52 40.24
N VAL A 312 15.47 -3.27 39.58
CA VAL A 312 16.77 -2.80 39.14
C VAL A 312 16.71 -2.67 37.64
N PHE A 313 17.11 -1.55 37.07
CA PHE A 313 17.06 -1.35 35.62
C PHE A 313 18.27 -0.55 35.13
N ALA A 314 18.61 -0.75 33.86
CA ALA A 314 19.58 0.02 33.10
C ALA A 314 18.91 0.62 31.86
N ASN A 315 19.41 1.77 31.41
CA ASN A 315 18.81 2.55 30.34
C ASN A 315 19.83 2.86 29.24
N ALA A 316 19.61 2.31 28.06
CA ALA A 316 20.41 2.57 26.85
C ALA A 316 19.75 3.64 25.96
N GLY A 317 19.82 4.90 26.38
CA GLY A 317 19.33 6.04 25.59
C GLY A 317 17.81 6.16 25.46
N HIS A 318 17.04 5.38 26.22
CA HIS A 318 15.58 5.42 26.16
C HIS A 318 15.00 6.56 27.02
N LEU A 319 13.69 6.86 26.86
CA LEU A 319 13.00 7.90 27.62
C LEU A 319 13.04 7.62 29.14
N GLN A 320 12.96 8.71 29.94
CA GLN A 320 12.92 8.59 31.39
C GLN A 320 11.61 7.92 31.85
N PRO A 321 11.66 6.87 32.69
CA PRO A 321 10.45 6.25 33.19
C PRO A 321 9.63 7.18 34.07
N LEU A 322 8.30 7.12 33.93
CA LEU A 322 7.39 7.82 34.84
C LEU A 322 7.19 6.95 36.09
N PHE A 323 7.43 7.54 37.26
CA PHE A 323 7.22 6.90 38.54
C PHE A 323 6.19 7.68 39.37
N ILE A 324 5.25 6.97 39.95
CA ILE A 324 4.20 7.51 40.81
C ILE A 324 4.30 6.84 42.17
N ASP A 325 4.49 7.62 43.21
CA ASP A 325 4.55 7.17 44.61
C ASP A 325 3.77 8.12 45.53
N ASP A 326 4.02 8.06 46.82
CA ASP A 326 3.40 8.91 47.83
C ASP A 326 3.81 10.41 47.71
N ARG A 327 4.85 10.74 46.95
CA ARG A 327 5.31 12.10 46.65
C ARG A 327 4.64 12.66 45.40
N GLY A 328 3.86 11.87 44.70
CA GLY A 328 3.21 12.24 43.45
C GLY A 328 3.91 11.61 42.21
N GLU A 329 3.57 12.16 41.04
CA GLU A 329 4.16 11.76 39.77
C GLU A 329 5.48 12.50 39.50
N HIS A 330 6.49 11.76 39.06
CA HIS A 330 7.77 12.33 38.65
C HIS A 330 8.50 11.41 37.68
N PHE A 331 9.28 11.99 36.78
CA PHE A 331 10.16 11.25 35.88
C PHE A 331 11.45 10.95 36.61
N LEU A 332 11.84 9.66 36.57
CA LEU A 332 13.05 9.22 37.25
C LEU A 332 14.27 9.81 36.53
N ASP A 333 15.07 10.59 37.26
CA ASP A 333 16.36 11.05 36.78
C ASP A 333 17.36 9.90 36.89
N VAL A 334 17.51 9.16 35.79
CA VAL A 334 18.38 8.01 35.69
C VAL A 334 19.51 8.30 34.72
N GLU A 335 20.70 7.79 35.02
CA GLU A 335 21.81 7.86 34.10
C GLU A 335 21.47 7.09 32.81
N ARG A 336 21.45 7.79 31.70
CA ARG A 336 21.17 7.22 30.37
C ARG A 336 22.49 7.00 29.66
N GLY A 337 22.78 5.73 29.35
CA GLY A 337 23.85 5.35 28.44
C GLY A 337 23.51 5.74 26.99
N LEU A 338 24.47 5.55 26.09
CA LEU A 338 24.22 5.70 24.65
C LEU A 338 23.23 4.65 24.17
N PRO A 339 22.42 4.93 23.13
CA PRO A 339 21.65 3.90 22.47
C PRO A 339 22.54 2.73 22.01
N LEU A 340 21.99 1.52 22.04
CA LEU A 340 22.70 0.31 21.61
C LEU A 340 23.05 0.39 20.12
N GLY A 341 24.23 -0.08 19.76
CA GLY A 341 24.74 -0.09 18.39
C GLY A 341 25.41 1.20 17.94
N VAL A 342 25.49 2.24 18.79
CA VAL A 342 26.16 3.52 18.46
C VAL A 342 27.67 3.45 18.71
N ALA A 343 28.07 3.06 19.95
CA ALA A 343 29.45 2.89 20.37
C ALA A 343 29.51 1.98 21.58
N SER A 344 30.64 1.32 21.79
CA SER A 344 30.86 0.52 23.01
C SER A 344 30.80 1.39 24.28
N GLY A 345 30.24 0.85 25.35
CA GLY A 345 30.11 1.53 26.63
C GLY A 345 29.39 0.67 27.66
N ASP A 346 29.57 1.01 28.92
CA ASP A 346 28.90 0.36 30.05
C ASP A 346 27.62 1.05 30.40
N TYR A 347 26.70 0.32 31.03
CA TYR A 347 25.38 0.84 31.42
C TYR A 347 25.19 0.79 32.94
N SER A 348 24.99 1.96 33.56
CA SER A 348 24.76 2.12 34.98
C SER A 348 23.37 1.58 35.36
N GLU A 349 23.25 1.14 36.61
CA GLU A 349 22.02 0.58 37.16
C GLU A 349 21.35 1.55 38.14
N THR A 350 20.05 1.61 38.08
CA THR A 350 19.22 2.31 39.02
C THR A 350 18.32 1.30 39.76
N ARG A 351 18.24 1.41 41.08
CA ARG A 351 17.38 0.57 41.92
C ARG A 351 16.27 1.41 42.54
N ILE A 352 15.04 0.92 42.43
CA ILE A 352 13.86 1.50 43.08
C ILE A 352 13.15 0.41 43.90
N LEU A 353 12.43 0.86 44.93
CA LEU A 353 11.52 0.03 45.73
C LEU A 353 10.09 0.42 45.39
N LEU A 354 9.28 -0.56 45.07
CA LEU A 354 7.85 -0.37 44.79
C LEU A 354 7.07 -0.45 46.14
N SER A 355 6.60 0.70 46.61
CA SER A 355 5.70 0.78 47.76
C SER A 355 4.26 0.46 47.33
N LYS A 356 3.38 0.24 48.32
CA LYS A 356 1.96 0.02 48.07
C LYS A 356 1.34 1.24 47.36
N GLY A 357 0.65 1.02 46.25
CA GLY A 357 0.08 2.06 45.40
C GLY A 357 1.04 2.71 44.41
N SER A 358 2.35 2.40 44.46
CA SER A 358 3.29 2.94 43.47
C SER A 358 3.10 2.35 42.10
N ARG A 359 3.49 3.10 41.08
CA ARG A 359 3.45 2.72 39.66
C ARG A 359 4.73 3.13 38.96
N LEU A 360 5.20 2.25 38.07
CA LEU A 360 6.33 2.51 37.20
C LEU A 360 5.90 2.26 35.75
N ILE A 361 6.10 3.26 34.90
CA ILE A 361 5.67 3.23 33.51
C ILE A 361 6.89 3.48 32.62
N PHE A 362 7.15 2.53 31.70
CA PHE A 362 8.03 2.70 30.55
C PHE A 362 7.17 2.96 29.32
N TYR A 363 7.58 3.85 28.45
CA TYR A 363 6.80 4.26 27.28
C TYR A 363 7.74 4.68 26.15
N SER A 364 7.33 4.51 24.88
CA SER A 364 8.03 5.03 23.70
C SER A 364 7.53 6.44 23.35
N ASP A 365 8.29 7.13 22.49
CA ASP A 365 7.97 8.48 22.05
C ASP A 365 6.63 8.59 21.31
N GLY A 366 6.23 7.53 20.57
CA GLY A 366 4.92 7.49 19.93
C GLY A 366 3.72 7.61 20.88
N ILE A 367 3.93 7.48 22.21
CA ILE A 367 2.92 7.81 23.22
C ILE A 367 2.81 9.32 23.41
N THR A 368 3.95 9.98 23.62
CA THR A 368 3.99 11.42 23.95
C THR A 368 3.87 12.31 22.73
N GLU A 369 4.36 11.87 21.59
CA GLU A 369 4.32 12.60 20.32
C GLU A 369 3.08 12.31 19.48
N ALA A 370 2.12 11.51 19.99
CA ALA A 370 0.84 11.32 19.33
C ALA A 370 0.09 12.65 19.20
N GLU A 371 -0.23 13.04 17.97
CA GLU A 371 -0.90 14.31 17.67
C GLU A 371 -2.42 14.14 17.47
N ASN A 372 -3.18 15.10 17.96
CA ASN A 372 -4.59 15.24 17.65
C ASN A 372 -4.80 15.97 16.29
N PRO A 373 -6.05 16.10 15.77
CA PRO A 373 -6.34 16.83 14.53
C PRO A 373 -5.91 18.30 14.54
N ASN A 374 -5.70 18.90 15.73
CA ASN A 374 -5.21 20.27 15.89
C ASN A 374 -3.68 20.36 15.95
N GLN A 375 -2.96 19.24 15.75
CA GLN A 375 -1.49 19.14 15.85
C GLN A 375 -0.95 19.39 17.28
N GLU A 376 -1.76 19.14 18.30
CA GLU A 376 -1.31 19.16 19.69
C GLU A 376 -0.83 17.76 20.06
N GLU A 377 0.35 17.67 20.70
CA GLU A 377 0.89 16.40 21.20
C GLU A 377 0.14 15.93 22.45
N PHE A 378 0.07 14.60 22.65
CA PHE A 378 -0.44 14.03 23.89
C PHE A 378 0.39 14.50 25.10
N GLY A 379 1.69 14.40 25.00
CA GLY A 379 2.64 14.97 25.93
C GLY A 379 2.76 14.25 27.28
N LEU A 380 3.77 14.63 28.04
CA LEU A 380 4.09 14.02 29.33
C LEU A 380 3.02 14.29 30.41
N CYS A 381 2.40 15.47 30.39
CA CYS A 381 1.39 15.83 31.39
C CYS A 381 0.15 14.92 31.28
N ARG A 382 -0.37 14.68 30.06
CA ARG A 382 -1.51 13.78 29.87
C ARG A 382 -1.13 12.34 30.18
N LEU A 383 0.08 11.90 29.86
CA LEU A 383 0.56 10.58 30.25
C LEU A 383 0.49 10.38 31.78
N ALA A 384 0.99 11.36 32.56
CA ALA A 384 0.96 11.31 34.00
C ALA A 384 -0.47 11.34 34.54
N GLU A 385 -1.35 12.22 34.04
CA GLU A 385 -2.76 12.29 34.41
C GLU A 385 -3.52 10.97 34.19
N HIS A 386 -3.22 10.29 33.05
CA HIS A 386 -3.85 9.00 32.77
C HIS A 386 -3.26 7.87 33.59
N ALA A 387 -1.96 7.91 33.89
CA ALA A 387 -1.28 6.89 34.68
C ALA A 387 -1.69 6.90 36.17
N ILE A 388 -2.23 7.98 36.71
CA ILE A 388 -2.69 8.08 38.11
C ILE A 388 -4.06 7.41 38.29
N ARG A 389 -4.88 7.29 37.26
CA ARG A 389 -6.25 6.75 37.37
C ARG A 389 -6.28 5.35 38.00
N PRO A 390 -7.30 4.99 38.78
CA PRO A 390 -7.39 3.67 39.40
C PRO A 390 -7.31 2.50 38.43
N GLU A 391 -7.90 2.65 37.26
CA GLU A 391 -7.96 1.65 36.18
C GLU A 391 -6.75 1.68 35.25
N ALA A 392 -5.75 2.52 35.52
CA ALA A 392 -4.60 2.67 34.62
C ALA A 392 -3.85 1.35 34.38
N SER A 393 -3.54 1.13 33.14
CA SER A 393 -2.80 -0.01 32.61
C SER A 393 -2.15 0.34 31.28
N ALA A 394 -1.26 -0.47 30.76
CA ALA A 394 -0.71 -0.24 29.42
C ALA A 394 -1.80 -0.16 28.33
N VAL A 395 -2.87 -0.97 28.50
CA VAL A 395 -3.99 -1.00 27.55
C VAL A 395 -4.78 0.31 27.58
N THR A 396 -5.20 0.77 28.77
CA THR A 396 -5.99 1.99 28.91
C THR A 396 -5.21 3.23 28.47
N ILE A 397 -3.91 3.32 28.77
CA ILE A 397 -3.06 4.44 28.32
C ILE A 397 -2.99 4.49 26.78
N VAL A 398 -2.72 3.35 26.12
CA VAL A 398 -2.65 3.31 24.64
C VAL A 398 -4.01 3.61 24.01
N ASP A 399 -5.12 3.14 24.59
CA ASP A 399 -6.47 3.44 24.10
C ASP A 399 -6.82 4.93 24.26
N ASP A 400 -6.39 5.57 25.35
CA ASP A 400 -6.54 7.02 25.56
C ASP A 400 -5.73 7.82 24.52
N VAL A 401 -4.48 7.42 24.23
CA VAL A 401 -3.65 8.03 23.18
C VAL A 401 -4.33 7.92 21.81
N ARG A 402 -4.87 6.73 21.46
CA ARG A 402 -5.60 6.52 20.20
C ARG A 402 -6.87 7.38 20.11
N SER A 403 -7.58 7.50 21.22
CA SER A 403 -8.79 8.34 21.31
C SER A 403 -8.44 9.82 21.14
N PHE A 404 -7.33 10.26 21.73
CA PHE A 404 -6.82 11.62 21.57
C PHE A 404 -6.41 11.92 20.13
N ALA A 405 -5.73 10.98 19.45
CA ALA A 405 -5.36 11.10 18.04
C ALA A 405 -6.57 11.14 17.10
N ASN A 406 -7.76 10.70 17.53
CA ASN A 406 -9.06 10.83 16.85
C ASN A 406 -9.01 10.56 15.33
N GLY A 407 -8.41 9.43 14.94
CA GLY A 407 -8.34 8.99 13.53
C GLY A 407 -7.20 9.60 12.71
N SER A 408 -6.37 10.50 13.25
CA SER A 408 -5.16 11.00 12.58
C SER A 408 -4.12 9.91 12.35
N GLY A 409 -4.30 8.73 12.97
CA GLY A 409 -3.34 7.65 13.00
C GLY A 409 -2.17 7.96 13.94
N VAL A 410 -1.56 6.92 14.51
CA VAL A 410 -0.33 7.09 15.28
C VAL A 410 0.82 7.24 14.28
N ARG A 411 1.58 8.32 14.36
CA ARG A 411 2.69 8.59 13.42
C ARG A 411 3.92 7.74 13.68
N ASP A 412 4.08 7.28 14.93
CA ASP A 412 5.11 6.35 15.37
C ASP A 412 4.55 5.19 16.18
N ASP A 413 5.35 4.16 16.40
CA ASP A 413 4.97 3.00 17.18
C ASP A 413 4.70 3.43 18.64
N ALA A 414 3.54 3.06 19.19
CA ALA A 414 3.12 3.47 20.52
C ALA A 414 3.16 2.28 21.49
N THR A 415 4.12 2.28 22.40
CA THR A 415 4.37 1.17 23.31
C THR A 415 4.42 1.63 24.77
N VAL A 416 3.74 0.90 25.64
CA VAL A 416 3.73 1.12 27.10
C VAL A 416 3.93 -0.19 27.83
N VAL A 417 4.75 -0.15 28.87
CA VAL A 417 4.82 -1.19 29.92
C VAL A 417 4.50 -0.54 31.26
N PHE A 418 3.52 -1.10 31.94
CA PHE A 418 2.98 -0.61 33.21
C PHE A 418 3.21 -1.65 34.33
N LEU A 419 3.81 -1.19 35.41
CA LEU A 419 3.95 -1.94 36.67
C LEU A 419 3.26 -1.17 37.79
N GLY A 420 2.37 -1.80 38.53
CA GLY A 420 1.71 -1.19 39.67
C GLY A 420 1.67 -2.15 40.86
N VAL A 421 1.70 -1.62 42.08
CA VAL A 421 1.47 -2.37 43.32
C VAL A 421 0.04 -2.15 43.80
N ASN A 422 -0.71 -3.21 43.94
CA ASN A 422 -2.10 -3.13 44.44
C ASN A 422 -2.18 -2.46 45.80
N CYS A 423 -3.22 -1.66 46.03
CA CYS A 423 -3.48 -0.96 47.30
C CYS A 423 -3.82 -1.90 48.42
#